data_21d4d3ebb81b61d84d9c9eec2cec9282
#
_entry.id   21d4d3ebb81b61d84d9c9eec2cec9282
#
_cell.length_a   1.000
_cell.length_b   1.000
_cell.length_c   1.000
_cell.angle_alpha   90.00
_cell.angle_beta   90.00
_cell.angle_gamma   90.00
#
_symmetry.space_group_name_H-M   'P 1'
#
loop_
_entity.id
_entity.type
_entity.pdbx_description
1 polymer ?
#
loop_
_entity_poly.entity_id
_entity_poly.type
_entity_poly.pdbx_seq_one_letter_code
_entity_poly.pdbx_strand_id
1 'polypeptide(L)'
;MNKYLSIITNFGCHYTCPYCIVKNNNIDIPVTTIQGLDKLVEYIRKYDCDWVSISGGGDPLHNLDKNMEWYIKLFEILPIDIYLELHTSYISAEEFAGDNFLNVFDRIVYHCRTTEDLHKIKRTIPNQKIRAVFVVDENFTNELIDEIANIVRNNSNIDELSFRQMVDDHYNTTHYCEEYLKQGHQKDWWYIQQCDYNIYYAENKVSFNYEDFKKEK
;
A
#
# COMPACT_ATOMS: atom_id res chain seq x y z
N MET A 1 18.34 -3.76 4.63
CA MET A 1 17.14 -3.44 3.82
C MET A 1 15.96 -3.96 4.62
N ASN A 2 14.97 -3.13 4.92
CA ASN A 2 13.82 -3.56 5.69
C ASN A 2 13.04 -4.64 4.94
N LYS A 3 12.61 -5.67 5.65
CA LYS A 3 11.82 -6.76 5.07
C LYS A 3 10.35 -6.55 5.40
N TYR A 4 9.52 -6.54 4.38
CA TYR A 4 8.09 -6.33 4.48
C TYR A 4 7.31 -7.63 4.26
N LEU A 5 6.32 -7.89 5.10
CA LEU A 5 5.26 -8.82 4.83
C LEU A 5 3.98 -8.03 4.54
N SER A 6 3.44 -8.16 3.34
CA SER A 6 2.24 -7.45 2.92
C SER A 6 1.01 -8.33 3.08
N ILE A 7 0.15 -8.02 4.04
CA ILE A 7 -1.15 -8.67 4.18
C ILE A 7 -2.06 -8.13 3.08
N ILE A 8 -2.53 -9.02 2.22
CA ILE A 8 -3.44 -8.69 1.13
C ILE A 8 -4.87 -8.96 1.61
N THR A 9 -5.57 -7.89 1.96
CA THR A 9 -6.96 -7.97 2.41
C THR A 9 -7.93 -7.93 1.22
N ASN A 10 -9.09 -8.57 1.38
CA ASN A 10 -10.20 -8.52 0.44
C ASN A 10 -11.48 -8.09 1.15
N PHE A 11 -11.51 -6.83 1.60
CA PHE A 11 -12.68 -6.20 2.20
C PHE A 11 -13.57 -5.48 1.18
N GLY A 12 -13.17 -5.49 -0.10
CA GLY A 12 -13.77 -4.72 -1.17
C GLY A 12 -13.06 -3.38 -1.39
N CYS A 13 -13.62 -2.55 -2.27
CA CYS A 13 -13.04 -1.25 -2.61
C CYS A 13 -14.12 -0.27 -3.02
N HIS A 14 -14.01 0.97 -2.57
CA HIS A 14 -14.89 2.08 -2.93
C HIS A 14 -14.53 2.72 -4.28
N TYR A 15 -13.34 2.39 -4.83
CA TYR A 15 -12.89 2.90 -6.12
C TYR A 15 -12.92 1.85 -7.24
N THR A 16 -12.98 2.36 -8.46
CA THR A 16 -12.77 1.60 -9.70
C THR A 16 -11.62 2.25 -10.45
N CYS A 17 -10.39 1.98 -10.00
CA CYS A 17 -9.20 2.51 -10.63
C CYS A 17 -8.96 1.82 -11.99
N PRO A 18 -8.65 2.57 -13.06
CA PRO A 18 -8.35 1.97 -14.35
C PRO A 18 -7.08 1.11 -14.34
N TYR A 19 -6.16 1.41 -13.44
CA TYR A 19 -4.90 0.68 -13.22
C TYR A 19 -4.97 -0.37 -12.10
N CYS A 20 -6.16 -0.83 -11.73
CA CYS A 20 -6.31 -1.81 -10.65
C CYS A 20 -5.75 -3.18 -11.07
N ILE A 21 -4.60 -3.57 -10.50
CA ILE A 21 -3.94 -4.83 -10.81
C ILE A 21 -4.87 -6.04 -10.55
N VAL A 22 -5.68 -5.99 -9.51
CA VAL A 22 -6.60 -7.08 -9.16
C VAL A 22 -7.65 -7.27 -10.23
N LYS A 23 -8.29 -6.17 -10.68
CA LYS A 23 -9.36 -6.22 -11.68
C LYS A 23 -8.83 -6.51 -13.08
N ASN A 24 -7.71 -5.89 -13.43
CA ASN A 24 -7.17 -5.96 -14.79
C ASN A 24 -6.44 -7.27 -15.07
N ASN A 25 -5.83 -7.87 -14.04
CA ASN A 25 -4.98 -9.05 -14.21
C ASN A 25 -5.64 -10.36 -13.73
N ASN A 26 -6.98 -10.34 -13.56
CA ASN A 26 -7.73 -11.52 -13.14
C ASN A 26 -7.21 -12.15 -11.83
N ILE A 27 -6.82 -11.30 -10.89
CA ILE A 27 -6.36 -11.73 -9.56
C ILE A 27 -7.58 -12.06 -8.69
N ASP A 28 -7.53 -13.19 -7.98
CA ASP A 28 -8.58 -13.67 -7.08
C ASP A 28 -8.05 -13.77 -5.66
N ILE A 29 -8.11 -12.66 -4.94
CA ILE A 29 -7.70 -12.62 -3.55
C ILE A 29 -8.75 -13.34 -2.71
N PRO A 30 -8.37 -14.31 -1.85
CA PRO A 30 -9.30 -14.98 -0.94
C PRO A 30 -10.06 -13.97 -0.07
N VAL A 31 -11.29 -14.31 0.31
CA VAL A 31 -12.05 -13.51 1.29
C VAL A 31 -11.29 -13.49 2.60
N THR A 32 -11.07 -12.30 3.14
CA THR A 32 -10.33 -12.10 4.38
C THR A 32 -11.14 -12.57 5.58
N THR A 33 -10.52 -13.44 6.40
CA THR A 33 -11.11 -14.03 7.61
C THR A 33 -10.21 -13.85 8.82
N ILE A 34 -10.78 -13.96 10.03
CA ILE A 34 -9.99 -13.92 11.27
C ILE A 34 -9.06 -15.15 11.34
N GLN A 35 -9.54 -16.33 10.94
CA GLN A 35 -8.76 -17.57 10.87
C GLN A 35 -7.59 -17.46 9.89
N GLY A 36 -7.72 -16.58 8.89
CA GLY A 36 -6.66 -16.26 7.96
C GLY A 36 -5.43 -15.63 8.61
N LEU A 37 -5.49 -15.25 9.88
CA LEU A 37 -4.36 -14.68 10.65
C LEU A 37 -3.56 -15.75 11.43
N ASP A 38 -4.01 -16.98 11.52
CA ASP A 38 -3.44 -18.00 12.44
C ASP A 38 -1.95 -18.27 12.20
N LYS A 39 -1.47 -18.16 10.97
CA LYS A 39 -0.06 -18.38 10.61
C LYS A 39 0.75 -17.10 10.41
N LEU A 40 0.15 -15.93 10.59
CA LEU A 40 0.82 -14.65 10.30
C LEU A 40 2.12 -14.50 11.08
N VAL A 41 2.10 -14.69 12.41
CA VAL A 41 3.27 -14.52 13.27
C VAL A 41 4.37 -15.54 12.96
N GLU A 42 3.99 -16.76 12.59
CA GLU A 42 4.95 -17.78 12.14
C GLU A 42 5.73 -17.29 10.91
N TYR A 43 5.03 -16.73 9.92
CA TYR A 43 5.66 -16.23 8.69
C TYR A 43 6.47 -14.95 8.91
N ILE A 44 6.01 -14.02 9.76
CA ILE A 44 6.80 -12.84 10.16
C ILE A 44 8.16 -13.28 10.69
N ARG A 45 8.18 -14.23 11.63
CA ARG A 45 9.42 -14.74 12.23
C ARG A 45 10.25 -15.55 11.24
N LYS A 46 9.62 -16.41 10.45
CA LYS A 46 10.29 -17.27 9.44
C LYS A 46 11.08 -16.43 8.42
N TYR A 47 10.53 -15.31 8.01
CA TYR A 47 11.15 -14.44 7.00
C TYR A 47 11.90 -13.25 7.60
N ASP A 48 11.93 -13.15 8.93
CA ASP A 48 12.62 -12.09 9.65
C ASP A 48 12.16 -10.71 9.15
N CYS A 49 10.84 -10.47 9.21
CA CYS A 49 10.24 -9.25 8.73
C CYS A 49 10.26 -8.16 9.80
N ASP A 50 10.63 -6.95 9.41
CA ASP A 50 10.64 -5.77 10.26
C ASP A 50 9.31 -5.01 10.21
N TRP A 51 8.60 -5.14 9.06
CA TRP A 51 7.38 -4.42 8.77
C TRP A 51 6.25 -5.35 8.36
N VAL A 52 5.04 -5.03 8.82
CA VAL A 52 3.79 -5.58 8.31
C VAL A 52 3.02 -4.46 7.63
N SER A 53 2.75 -4.63 6.36
CA SER A 53 1.98 -3.70 5.54
C SER A 53 0.58 -4.26 5.34
N ILE A 54 -0.46 -3.50 5.69
CA ILE A 54 -1.85 -3.87 5.39
C ILE A 54 -2.21 -3.18 4.08
N SER A 55 -2.35 -4.02 3.07
CA SER A 55 -2.62 -3.60 1.71
C SER A 55 -3.83 -4.39 1.18
N GLY A 56 -4.14 -4.34 -0.11
CA GLY A 56 -5.30 -5.07 -0.48
C GLY A 56 -5.49 -5.53 -1.90
N GLY A 57 -6.36 -6.53 -2.00
CA GLY A 57 -7.17 -6.80 -3.16
C GLY A 57 -8.30 -5.78 -3.35
N GLY A 58 -8.39 -4.81 -2.44
CA GLY A 58 -9.27 -3.66 -2.42
C GLY A 58 -8.65 -2.54 -1.59
N ASP A 59 -9.44 -1.82 -0.81
CA ASP A 59 -8.95 -0.85 0.16
C ASP A 59 -9.11 -1.41 1.58
N PRO A 60 -8.07 -1.46 2.40
CA PRO A 60 -8.13 -1.99 3.75
C PRO A 60 -9.16 -1.30 4.64
N LEU A 61 -9.42 -0.02 4.45
CA LEU A 61 -10.43 0.72 5.22
C LEU A 61 -11.86 0.54 4.69
N HIS A 62 -12.06 -0.18 3.58
CA HIS A 62 -13.41 -0.39 3.05
C HIS A 62 -14.24 -1.22 4.03
N ASN A 63 -15.45 -0.72 4.37
CA ASN A 63 -16.33 -1.32 5.39
C ASN A 63 -15.64 -1.55 6.75
N LEU A 64 -14.84 -0.60 7.21
CA LEU A 64 -14.03 -0.70 8.42
C LEU A 64 -14.83 -1.23 9.62
N ASP A 65 -16.02 -0.68 9.89
CA ASP A 65 -16.86 -1.10 11.01
C ASP A 65 -17.18 -2.60 11.01
N LYS A 66 -17.38 -3.18 9.82
CA LYS A 66 -17.66 -4.62 9.66
C LYS A 66 -16.41 -5.48 9.85
N ASN A 67 -15.24 -4.91 9.62
CA ASN A 67 -13.96 -5.59 9.65
C ASN A 67 -13.18 -5.30 10.94
N MET A 68 -13.74 -4.54 11.87
CA MET A 68 -13.06 -4.10 13.09
C MET A 68 -12.57 -5.27 13.94
N GLU A 69 -13.34 -6.36 14.04
CA GLU A 69 -12.96 -7.55 14.78
C GLU A 69 -11.68 -8.20 14.22
N TRP A 70 -11.53 -8.20 12.91
CA TRP A 70 -10.30 -8.65 12.24
C TRP A 70 -9.09 -7.79 12.61
N TYR A 71 -9.25 -6.46 12.64
CA TYR A 71 -8.20 -5.55 13.05
C TYR A 71 -7.80 -5.72 14.52
N ILE A 72 -8.79 -5.83 15.41
CA ILE A 72 -8.52 -6.10 16.82
C ILE A 72 -7.69 -7.38 16.95
N LYS A 73 -8.10 -8.45 16.28
CA LYS A 73 -7.36 -9.71 16.30
C LYS A 73 -5.95 -9.58 15.74
N LEU A 74 -5.78 -8.84 14.65
CA LEU A 74 -4.47 -8.56 14.08
C LEU A 74 -3.56 -7.87 15.12
N PHE A 75 -4.03 -6.79 15.73
CA PHE A 75 -3.24 -6.02 16.70
C PHE A 75 -2.91 -6.82 17.97
N GLU A 76 -3.77 -7.71 18.38
CA GLU A 76 -3.52 -8.61 19.52
C GLU A 76 -2.38 -9.60 19.28
N ILE A 77 -2.24 -10.09 18.05
CA ILE A 77 -1.27 -11.16 17.75
C ILE A 77 0.08 -10.67 17.26
N LEU A 78 0.14 -9.43 16.74
CA LEU A 78 1.38 -8.88 16.20
C LEU A 78 2.46 -8.74 17.28
N PRO A 79 3.73 -9.12 17.00
CA PRO A 79 4.84 -8.83 17.88
C PRO A 79 5.02 -7.32 18.09
N ILE A 80 5.40 -6.92 19.31
CA ILE A 80 5.49 -5.51 19.71
C ILE A 80 6.61 -4.73 18.99
N ASP A 81 7.56 -5.44 18.43
CA ASP A 81 8.74 -4.91 17.72
C ASP A 81 8.52 -4.79 16.21
N ILE A 82 7.32 -5.09 15.73
CA ILE A 82 6.95 -4.96 14.32
C ILE A 82 6.39 -3.57 14.03
N TYR A 83 6.94 -2.92 13.00
CA TYR A 83 6.38 -1.70 12.45
C TYR A 83 5.16 -1.99 11.58
N LEU A 84 4.13 -1.14 11.71
CA LEU A 84 2.88 -1.31 11.01
C LEU A 84 2.64 -0.21 9.97
N GLU A 85 2.24 -0.62 8.77
CA GLU A 85 1.95 0.28 7.66
C GLU A 85 0.53 0.01 7.13
N LEU A 86 -0.25 1.07 6.94
CA LEU A 86 -1.57 1.00 6.33
C LEU A 86 -1.56 1.66 4.96
N HIS A 87 -1.99 0.93 3.93
CA HIS A 87 -2.21 1.47 2.60
C HIS A 87 -3.69 1.79 2.41
N THR A 88 -4.01 2.99 1.97
CA THR A 88 -5.39 3.38 1.69
C THR A 88 -5.48 4.44 0.60
N SER A 89 -6.60 4.47 -0.10
CA SER A 89 -6.99 5.54 -1.02
C SER A 89 -8.04 6.51 -0.41
N TYR A 90 -8.40 6.32 0.83
CA TYR A 90 -9.14 7.32 1.62
C TYR A 90 -8.18 8.41 2.06
N ILE A 91 -8.12 9.52 1.31
CA ILE A 91 -7.14 10.59 1.57
C ILE A 91 -7.38 11.32 2.90
N SER A 92 -8.62 11.31 3.41
CA SER A 92 -8.99 11.80 4.74
C SER A 92 -9.23 10.63 5.68
N ALA A 93 -8.25 9.74 5.83
CA ALA A 93 -8.40 8.52 6.64
C ALA A 93 -8.79 8.82 8.09
N GLU A 94 -8.34 9.95 8.64
CA GLU A 94 -8.69 10.43 9.98
C GLU A 94 -10.18 10.73 10.15
N GLU A 95 -10.83 11.26 9.12
CA GLU A 95 -12.28 11.53 9.13
C GLU A 95 -13.09 10.24 9.08
N PHE A 96 -12.50 9.19 8.51
CA PHE A 96 -13.15 7.92 8.27
C PHE A 96 -12.92 6.90 9.41
N ALA A 97 -11.66 6.75 9.84
CA ALA A 97 -11.27 5.73 10.81
C ALA A 97 -11.07 6.29 12.23
N GLY A 98 -10.86 7.59 12.35
CA GLY A 98 -10.54 8.26 13.60
C GLY A 98 -9.11 8.04 14.08
N ASP A 99 -8.59 8.98 14.86
CA ASP A 99 -7.20 8.99 15.31
C ASP A 99 -6.85 7.78 16.19
N ASN A 100 -7.79 7.29 17.01
CA ASN A 100 -7.54 6.15 17.88
C ASN A 100 -7.21 4.87 17.10
N PHE A 101 -7.86 4.65 15.96
CA PHE A 101 -7.55 3.53 15.09
C PHE A 101 -6.22 3.76 14.35
N LEU A 102 -6.01 4.97 13.82
CA LEU A 102 -4.82 5.28 13.02
C LEU A 102 -3.54 5.34 13.87
N ASN A 103 -3.64 5.61 15.17
CA ASN A 103 -2.50 5.69 16.09
C ASN A 103 -1.67 4.41 16.20
N VAL A 104 -2.24 3.26 15.85
CA VAL A 104 -1.51 1.97 15.90
C VAL A 104 -0.54 1.79 14.75
N PHE A 105 -0.62 2.64 13.72
CA PHE A 105 0.24 2.54 12.54
C PHE A 105 1.43 3.49 12.64
N ASP A 106 2.62 2.97 12.36
CA ASP A 106 3.84 3.78 12.27
C ASP A 106 3.85 4.61 10.98
N ARG A 107 3.20 4.11 9.92
CA ARG A 107 3.09 4.81 8.64
C ARG A 107 1.72 4.61 7.99
N ILE A 108 1.17 5.71 7.45
CA ILE A 108 0.04 5.68 6.52
C ILE A 108 0.55 5.97 5.11
N VAL A 109 0.16 5.14 4.16
CA VAL A 109 0.49 5.27 2.74
C VAL A 109 -0.78 5.62 1.97
N TYR A 110 -0.88 6.86 1.55
CA TYR A 110 -2.00 7.37 0.77
C TYR A 110 -1.78 7.12 -0.73
N HIS A 111 -2.66 6.35 -1.35
CA HIS A 111 -2.70 6.12 -2.79
C HIS A 111 -3.39 7.30 -3.48
N CYS A 112 -2.59 8.27 -3.91
CA CYS A 112 -3.04 9.47 -4.60
C CYS A 112 -3.29 9.18 -6.09
N ARG A 113 -4.27 9.88 -6.67
CA ARG A 113 -4.64 9.77 -8.08
C ARG A 113 -4.39 11.06 -8.85
N THR A 114 -4.43 12.19 -8.14
CA THR A 114 -4.22 13.53 -8.69
C THR A 114 -3.37 14.36 -7.74
N THR A 115 -2.82 15.46 -8.23
CA THR A 115 -2.06 16.41 -7.40
C THR A 115 -2.93 17.08 -6.32
N GLU A 116 -4.24 17.23 -6.56
CA GLU A 116 -5.19 17.75 -5.58
C GLU A 116 -5.33 16.86 -4.35
N ASP A 117 -5.10 15.55 -4.48
CA ASP A 117 -5.12 14.63 -3.35
C ASP A 117 -4.02 14.96 -2.33
N LEU A 118 -2.84 15.40 -2.80
CA LEU A 118 -1.74 15.82 -1.94
C LEU A 118 -2.11 17.00 -1.01
N HIS A 119 -2.95 17.91 -1.49
CA HIS A 119 -3.39 19.07 -0.72
C HIS A 119 -4.44 18.72 0.35
N LYS A 120 -5.09 17.56 0.22
CA LYS A 120 -6.08 17.08 1.19
C LYS A 120 -5.44 16.28 2.34
N ILE A 121 -4.20 15.78 2.16
CA ILE A 121 -3.51 15.03 3.19
C ILE A 121 -3.22 15.93 4.39
N LYS A 122 -3.66 15.48 5.56
CA LYS A 122 -3.43 16.13 6.84
C LYS A 122 -2.68 15.19 7.77
N ARG A 123 -1.84 15.74 8.62
CA ARG A 123 -1.19 15.02 9.71
C ARG A 123 -1.94 15.29 11.00
N THR A 124 -2.65 14.31 11.52
CA THR A 124 -3.36 14.40 12.80
C THR A 124 -2.53 13.82 13.94
N ILE A 125 -1.67 12.85 13.63
CA ILE A 125 -0.82 12.14 14.60
C ILE A 125 0.64 12.60 14.44
N PRO A 126 1.23 13.30 15.43
CA PRO A 126 2.50 14.03 15.24
C PRO A 126 3.71 13.17 14.81
N ASN A 127 3.84 11.96 15.33
CA ASN A 127 5.02 11.10 15.08
C ASN A 127 4.77 10.04 14.00
N GLN A 128 3.57 9.98 13.45
CA GLN A 128 3.22 9.04 12.39
C GLN A 128 3.84 9.48 11.07
N LYS A 129 4.45 8.55 10.36
CA LYS A 129 4.96 8.81 9.01
C LYS A 129 3.82 8.81 7.99
N ILE A 130 3.88 9.74 7.05
CA ILE A 130 2.93 9.83 5.94
C ILE A 130 3.68 9.73 4.63
N ARG A 131 3.30 8.74 3.82
CA ARG A 131 3.80 8.55 2.46
C ARG A 131 2.67 8.79 1.47
N ALA A 132 2.93 9.62 0.46
CA ALA A 132 2.10 9.69 -0.74
C ALA A 132 2.66 8.69 -1.78
N VAL A 133 1.76 7.96 -2.44
CA VAL A 133 2.13 7.07 -3.53
C VAL A 133 1.26 7.30 -4.76
N PHE A 134 1.89 7.33 -5.92
CA PHE A 134 1.24 7.38 -7.23
C PHE A 134 1.57 6.12 -8.02
N VAL A 135 0.54 5.53 -8.65
CA VAL A 135 0.76 4.51 -9.68
C VAL A 135 1.00 5.23 -11.01
N VAL A 136 2.15 4.97 -11.61
CA VAL A 136 2.59 5.67 -12.82
C VAL A 136 2.07 4.92 -14.05
N ASP A 137 1.16 5.54 -14.77
CA ASP A 137 0.58 5.05 -16.01
C ASP A 137 1.17 5.78 -17.24
N GLU A 138 0.63 5.49 -18.42
CA GLU A 138 1.06 6.07 -19.71
C GLU A 138 0.87 7.59 -19.81
N ASN A 139 0.09 8.20 -18.92
CA ASN A 139 -0.16 9.64 -18.93
C ASN A 139 0.87 10.43 -18.11
N PHE A 140 1.75 9.74 -17.38
CA PHE A 140 2.80 10.41 -16.60
C PHE A 140 3.90 10.95 -17.53
N THR A 141 4.32 12.17 -17.23
CA THR A 141 5.49 12.82 -17.85
C THR A 141 6.52 13.17 -16.78
N ASN A 142 7.75 13.48 -17.19
CA ASN A 142 8.78 13.92 -16.26
C ASN A 142 8.40 15.21 -15.55
N GLU A 143 7.71 16.12 -16.25
CA GLU A 143 7.22 17.40 -15.70
C GLU A 143 6.17 17.16 -14.61
N LEU A 144 5.24 16.20 -14.80
CA LEU A 144 4.24 15.84 -13.79
C LEU A 144 4.90 15.22 -12.55
N ILE A 145 5.93 14.38 -12.74
CA ILE A 145 6.71 13.80 -11.64
C ILE A 145 7.39 14.90 -10.83
N ASP A 146 8.01 15.87 -11.50
CA ASP A 146 8.66 17.01 -10.84
C ASP A 146 7.63 17.91 -10.12
N GLU A 147 6.45 18.13 -10.70
CA GLU A 147 5.36 18.88 -10.08
C GLU A 147 4.92 18.21 -8.78
N ILE A 148 4.64 16.90 -8.82
CA ILE A 148 4.26 16.10 -7.65
C ILE A 148 5.35 16.18 -6.57
N ALA A 149 6.60 15.96 -6.95
CA ALA A 149 7.72 16.01 -6.01
C ALA A 149 7.87 17.41 -5.37
N ASN A 150 7.64 18.49 -6.13
CA ASN A 150 7.69 19.85 -5.61
C ASN A 150 6.54 20.13 -4.64
N ILE A 151 5.33 19.67 -4.93
CA ILE A 151 4.18 19.79 -4.01
C ILE A 151 4.49 19.05 -2.70
N VAL A 152 4.98 17.81 -2.76
CA VAL A 152 5.31 17.03 -1.56
C VAL A 152 6.41 17.70 -0.75
N ARG A 153 7.48 18.20 -1.38
CA ARG A 153 8.57 18.91 -0.69
C ARG A 153 8.09 20.13 0.10
N ASN A 154 7.04 20.79 -0.39
CA ASN A 154 6.45 21.97 0.25
C ASN A 154 5.27 21.64 1.17
N ASN A 155 4.88 20.37 1.31
CA ASN A 155 3.78 19.96 2.18
C ASN A 155 4.32 19.28 3.46
N SER A 156 4.29 20.01 4.57
CA SER A 156 4.78 19.53 5.88
C SER A 156 3.99 18.34 6.45
N ASN A 157 2.84 18.00 5.88
CA ASN A 157 2.07 16.83 6.29
C ASN A 157 2.58 15.52 5.67
N ILE A 158 3.43 15.58 4.65
CA ILE A 158 3.92 14.41 3.92
C ILE A 158 5.42 14.27 4.15
N ASP A 159 5.85 13.09 4.62
CA ASP A 159 7.27 12.79 4.88
C ASP A 159 7.97 12.12 3.69
N GLU A 160 7.22 11.33 2.92
CA GLU A 160 7.77 10.44 1.91
C GLU A 160 6.93 10.47 0.64
N LEU A 161 7.59 10.38 -0.52
CA LEU A 161 6.95 10.23 -1.81
C LEU A 161 7.42 8.93 -2.47
N SER A 162 6.52 8.20 -3.08
CA SER A 162 6.88 7.07 -3.94
C SER A 162 6.04 7.05 -5.21
N PHE A 163 6.68 6.56 -6.27
CA PHE A 163 6.03 6.24 -7.53
C PHE A 163 6.07 4.73 -7.71
N ARG A 164 4.94 4.14 -8.07
CA ARG A 164 4.81 2.71 -8.25
C ARG A 164 4.62 2.38 -9.71
N GLN A 165 5.41 1.43 -10.21
CA GLN A 165 5.30 0.93 -11.56
C GLN A 165 3.89 0.36 -11.82
N MET A 166 3.22 0.83 -12.86
CA MET A 166 2.09 0.15 -13.45
C MET A 166 2.58 -0.88 -14.47
N VAL A 167 1.99 -2.04 -14.45
CA VAL A 167 2.27 -3.13 -15.40
C VAL A 167 0.99 -3.61 -16.06
N ASP A 168 1.12 -4.10 -17.29
CA ASP A 168 0.05 -4.79 -18.01
C ASP A 168 -0.17 -6.23 -17.47
N ASP A 169 -1.03 -7.00 -18.12
CA ASP A 169 -1.32 -8.39 -17.78
C ASP A 169 -0.18 -9.37 -18.10
N HIS A 170 0.84 -8.90 -18.81
CA HIS A 170 2.10 -9.59 -19.08
C HIS A 170 3.27 -9.07 -18.23
N TYR A 171 2.99 -8.20 -17.26
CA TYR A 171 3.97 -7.56 -16.36
C TYR A 171 4.98 -6.63 -17.07
N ASN A 172 4.65 -6.15 -18.27
CA ASN A 172 5.44 -5.11 -18.92
C ASN A 172 5.08 -3.74 -18.36
N THR A 173 6.08 -2.88 -18.22
CA THR A 173 5.89 -1.46 -17.87
C THR A 173 5.03 -0.75 -18.89
N THR A 174 4.02 -0.01 -18.44
CA THR A 174 3.08 0.72 -19.31
C THR A 174 3.43 2.18 -19.53
N HIS A 175 4.41 2.72 -18.79
CA HIS A 175 4.82 4.13 -18.84
C HIS A 175 6.21 4.31 -19.44
N TYR A 176 6.54 5.56 -19.82
CA TYR A 176 7.81 5.92 -20.48
C TYR A 176 8.82 6.64 -19.57
N CYS A 177 8.47 6.85 -18.29
CA CYS A 177 9.27 7.63 -17.33
C CYS A 177 10.26 6.79 -16.52
N GLU A 178 10.47 5.50 -16.84
CA GLU A 178 11.20 4.56 -16.00
C GLU A 178 12.62 5.02 -15.65
N GLU A 179 13.39 5.42 -16.67
CA GLU A 179 14.78 5.90 -16.46
C GLU A 179 14.84 7.19 -15.64
N TYR A 180 13.83 8.05 -15.76
CA TYR A 180 13.69 9.24 -14.95
C TYR A 180 13.35 8.92 -13.50
N LEU A 181 12.42 8.00 -13.30
CA LEU A 181 11.96 7.56 -11.97
C LEU A 181 13.07 6.83 -11.20
N LYS A 182 13.92 6.04 -11.86
CA LYS A 182 15.08 5.37 -11.25
C LYS A 182 16.11 6.34 -10.66
N GLN A 183 16.09 7.60 -11.04
CA GLN A 183 16.92 8.67 -10.47
C GLN A 183 16.36 9.22 -9.14
N GLY A 184 15.28 8.63 -8.62
CA GLY A 184 14.48 9.16 -7.53
C GLY A 184 15.24 9.45 -6.25
N HIS A 185 16.15 8.57 -5.83
CA HIS A 185 16.96 8.77 -4.64
C HIS A 185 17.81 10.06 -4.67
N GLN A 186 18.04 10.61 -5.85
CA GLN A 186 18.72 11.88 -6.03
C GLN A 186 17.76 13.08 -6.06
N LYS A 187 16.43 12.79 -6.17
CA LYS A 187 15.36 13.78 -6.38
C LYS A 187 14.21 13.68 -5.36
N ASP A 188 14.43 13.08 -4.21
CA ASP A 188 13.49 13.03 -3.08
C ASP A 188 12.25 12.13 -3.30
N TRP A 189 12.32 11.08 -4.10
CA TRP A 189 11.28 10.06 -4.21
C TRP A 189 11.84 8.65 -4.31
N TRP A 190 10.98 7.66 -4.08
CA TRP A 190 11.25 6.25 -4.28
C TRP A 190 10.51 5.76 -5.53
N TYR A 191 11.21 5.07 -6.43
CA TYR A 191 10.55 4.34 -7.49
C TYR A 191 10.48 2.86 -7.10
N ILE A 192 9.26 2.32 -7.11
CA ILE A 192 8.96 0.96 -6.68
C ILE A 192 8.51 0.17 -7.89
N GLN A 193 9.35 -0.77 -8.31
CA GLN A 193 9.07 -1.68 -9.41
C GLN A 193 8.28 -2.91 -8.91
N GLN A 194 7.60 -3.59 -9.80
CA GLN A 194 6.81 -4.77 -9.43
C GLN A 194 7.68 -5.91 -8.88
N CYS A 195 8.92 -6.02 -9.32
CA CYS A 195 9.89 -7.03 -8.85
C CYS A 195 10.57 -6.66 -7.51
N ASP A 196 10.41 -5.44 -7.01
CA ASP A 196 11.02 -4.98 -5.74
C ASP A 196 10.30 -5.51 -4.50
N TYR A 197 9.25 -6.28 -4.67
CA TYR A 197 8.39 -6.76 -3.60
C TYR A 197 8.58 -8.22 -3.29
N ASN A 198 8.27 -8.50 -2.24
CA ASN A 198 7.70 -8.55 -0.92
C ASN A 198 7.15 -9.95 -0.71
N ILE A 199 7.03 -10.25 0.53
CA ILE A 199 6.32 -11.45 0.95
C ILE A 199 4.85 -11.05 1.04
N TYR A 200 4.00 -11.60 0.18
CA TYR A 200 2.56 -11.42 0.21
C TYR A 200 1.92 -12.47 1.10
N TYR A 201 1.01 -12.05 1.96
CA TYR A 201 0.27 -12.93 2.85
C TYR A 201 -1.23 -12.78 2.63
N ALA A 202 -1.92 -13.88 2.40
CA ALA A 202 -3.38 -13.93 2.36
C ALA A 202 -3.85 -15.28 2.89
N GLU A 203 -4.76 -15.29 3.88
CA GLU A 203 -5.45 -16.48 4.38
C GLU A 203 -4.50 -17.67 4.66
N ASN A 204 -3.54 -17.44 5.58
CA ASN A 204 -2.56 -18.46 6.00
C ASN A 204 -1.59 -18.94 4.90
N LYS A 205 -1.55 -18.24 3.76
CA LYS A 205 -0.64 -18.56 2.66
C LYS A 205 0.31 -17.39 2.42
N VAL A 206 1.53 -17.73 2.04
CA VAL A 206 2.56 -16.79 1.62
C VAL A 206 2.87 -17.02 0.15
N SER A 207 3.02 -15.94 -0.57
CA SER A 207 3.53 -15.93 -1.94
C SER A 207 4.59 -14.84 -2.11
N PHE A 208 5.50 -15.03 -3.06
CA PHE A 208 6.48 -14.05 -3.49
C PHE A 208 6.09 -13.35 -4.78
N ASN A 209 5.02 -13.83 -5.43
CA ASN A 209 4.50 -13.27 -6.67
C ASN A 209 3.00 -13.00 -6.54
N TYR A 210 2.57 -11.83 -7.00
CA TYR A 210 1.15 -11.49 -7.05
C TYR A 210 0.36 -12.39 -8.02
N GLU A 211 1.06 -12.95 -9.02
CA GLU A 211 0.49 -13.92 -9.98
C GLU A 211 -0.05 -15.21 -9.36
N ASP A 212 0.49 -15.61 -8.21
CA ASP A 212 0.03 -16.81 -7.51
C ASP A 212 -1.43 -16.69 -7.02
N PHE A 213 -1.98 -15.46 -7.07
CA PHE A 213 -3.39 -15.20 -6.81
C PHE A 213 -4.25 -15.11 -8.09
N LYS A 214 -3.72 -15.44 -9.27
CA LYS A 214 -4.54 -15.52 -10.48
C LYS A 214 -5.51 -16.69 -10.38
N LYS A 215 -6.72 -16.47 -10.93
CA LYS A 215 -7.70 -17.57 -11.07
C LYS A 215 -7.11 -18.65 -11.96
N GLU A 216 -7.14 -19.88 -11.50
CA GLU A 216 -6.92 -21.03 -12.36
C GLU A 216 -7.99 -21.01 -13.47
N LYS A 217 -7.54 -21.18 -14.70
CA LYS A 217 -8.42 -21.16 -15.88
C LYS A 217 -9.14 -22.49 -16.03
#